data_3ced1020df3cbc08b772b2d983b3eb48
#
_entry.id   3ced1020df3cbc08b772b2d983b3eb48
#
_cell.length_a   1.000
_cell.length_b   1.000
_cell.length_c   1.000
_cell.angle_alpha   90.00
_cell.angle_beta   90.00
_cell.angle_gamma   90.00
#
_symmetry.space_group_name_H-M   'P 1'
#
loop_
_entity.id
_entity.type
_entity.pdbx_description
1 polymer ?
#
loop_
_entity_poly.entity_id
_entity_poly.type
_entity_poly.pdbx_seq_one_letter_code
_entity_poly.pdbx_strand_id
1 'polypeptide(L)'
;CLVGSEMCIRDRHLFITRHLFEKYGRDSVVVKDMGNVCAVIPGVMSQTGMETAEILHGLVREVHPDLLIAVDALAARSIRRLVTTIQLTDTGIHPGAGIGNKRYELSERNLRIPVIAVGMPTVIDAATIVADTMESLIGVLHQNEMLKKAVKVTEQFNHEENYLLMRELMEPQMSNLFVTPKDIDEAVGRISYTISEAFN
;
A
#
# COMPACT_ATOMS: atom_id res chain seq x y z
N CYS A 1 -15.72 -5.16 -6.91
CA CYS A 1 -14.66 -6.18 -7.00
C CYS A 1 -13.48 -5.78 -6.12
N LEU A 2 -12.95 -6.68 -5.36
CA LEU A 2 -11.78 -6.47 -4.51
C LEU A 2 -10.56 -7.14 -5.16
N VAL A 3 -9.46 -6.39 -5.24
CA VAL A 3 -8.18 -6.86 -5.77
C VAL A 3 -7.08 -6.52 -4.78
N GLY A 4 -6.23 -7.47 -4.42
CA GLY A 4 -5.18 -7.18 -3.45
C GLY A 4 -4.02 -8.15 -3.47
N SER A 5 -2.97 -7.77 -2.73
CA SER A 5 -1.83 -8.65 -2.50
C SER A 5 -2.26 -9.88 -1.69
N GLU A 6 -1.52 -10.96 -1.84
CA GLU A 6 -1.75 -12.21 -1.12
C GLU A 6 -1.83 -12.04 0.39
N MET A 7 -1.10 -11.05 0.93
CA MET A 7 -1.06 -10.73 2.35
C MET A 7 -2.36 -10.13 2.89
N CYS A 8 -3.11 -9.37 2.08
CA CYS A 8 -4.32 -8.67 2.52
C CYS A 8 -5.62 -9.49 2.37
N ILE A 9 -5.64 -10.50 1.48
CA ILE A 9 -6.85 -11.30 1.18
C ILE A 9 -6.74 -12.70 1.78
N ARG A 10 -5.57 -13.11 2.27
CA ARG A 10 -5.28 -14.48 2.72
C ARG A 10 -6.16 -14.97 3.87
N ASP A 11 -6.61 -14.08 4.74
CA ASP A 11 -7.35 -14.44 5.96
C ASP A 11 -8.87 -14.41 5.81
N ARG A 12 -9.41 -14.65 4.64
CA ARG A 12 -10.83 -15.02 4.35
C ARG A 12 -11.93 -14.40 5.23
N HIS A 13 -11.69 -13.26 5.85
CA HIS A 13 -12.71 -12.58 6.65
C HIS A 13 -13.69 -11.76 5.79
N LEU A 14 -13.34 -11.52 4.52
CA LEU A 14 -14.21 -10.81 3.60
C LEU A 14 -15.35 -11.69 3.13
N PHE A 15 -16.57 -11.19 3.24
CA PHE A 15 -17.77 -11.90 2.83
C PHE A 15 -17.98 -11.82 1.32
N ILE A 16 -17.62 -12.89 0.59
CA ILE A 16 -17.75 -12.97 -0.86
C ILE A 16 -19.11 -13.52 -1.22
N THR A 17 -19.96 -12.70 -1.82
CA THR A 17 -21.37 -13.01 -2.03
C THR A 17 -21.71 -13.47 -3.43
N ARG A 18 -20.84 -13.23 -4.43
CA ARG A 18 -21.16 -13.55 -5.84
C ARG A 18 -21.63 -14.99 -6.03
N HIS A 19 -20.98 -15.97 -5.42
CA HIS A 19 -21.36 -17.37 -5.51
C HIS A 19 -22.72 -17.69 -4.84
N LEU A 20 -23.12 -16.89 -3.84
CA LEU A 20 -24.42 -17.03 -3.18
C LEU A 20 -25.55 -16.56 -4.11
N PHE A 21 -25.35 -15.47 -4.86
CA PHE A 21 -26.30 -15.01 -5.86
C PHE A 21 -26.50 -16.02 -7.00
N GLU A 22 -25.41 -16.68 -7.42
CA GLU A 22 -25.47 -17.73 -8.44
C GLU A 22 -26.23 -18.94 -7.94
N LYS A 23 -26.08 -19.31 -6.66
CA LYS A 23 -26.70 -20.50 -6.06
C LYS A 23 -28.14 -20.29 -5.63
N TYR A 24 -28.49 -19.14 -5.05
CA TYR A 24 -29.78 -18.89 -4.40
C TYR A 24 -30.67 -17.90 -5.14
N GLY A 25 -30.13 -17.18 -6.12
CA GLY A 25 -30.82 -16.06 -6.77
C GLY A 25 -30.81 -14.77 -5.91
N ARG A 26 -30.92 -13.62 -6.56
CA ARG A 26 -30.86 -12.30 -5.90
C ARG A 26 -32.05 -12.02 -4.97
N ASP A 27 -33.20 -12.60 -5.24
CA ASP A 27 -34.43 -12.37 -4.47
C ASP A 27 -34.55 -13.28 -3.25
N SER A 28 -33.56 -14.14 -2.98
CA SER A 28 -33.62 -15.02 -1.82
C SER A 28 -33.40 -14.21 -0.52
N VAL A 29 -34.09 -14.66 0.55
CA VAL A 29 -33.96 -14.04 1.90
C VAL A 29 -32.49 -14.03 2.39
N VAL A 30 -31.68 -14.98 1.92
CA VAL A 30 -30.27 -15.12 2.32
C VAL A 30 -29.39 -13.99 1.79
N VAL A 31 -29.70 -13.41 0.61
CA VAL A 31 -28.83 -12.46 -0.08
C VAL A 31 -29.51 -11.13 -0.44
N LYS A 32 -30.78 -10.96 -0.07
CA LYS A 32 -31.63 -9.84 -0.50
C LYS A 32 -31.02 -8.44 -0.20
N ASP A 33 -30.32 -8.33 0.91
CA ASP A 33 -29.74 -7.06 1.38
C ASP A 33 -28.20 -7.02 1.20
N MET A 34 -27.61 -7.98 0.47
CA MET A 34 -26.19 -8.07 0.24
C MET A 34 -25.77 -7.47 -1.11
N GLY A 35 -24.67 -6.75 -1.15
CA GLY A 35 -24.01 -6.37 -2.39
C GLY A 35 -23.35 -7.57 -3.08
N ASN A 36 -23.25 -7.54 -4.41
CA ASN A 36 -22.55 -8.57 -5.18
C ASN A 36 -21.03 -8.32 -5.12
N VAL A 37 -20.33 -9.05 -4.26
CA VAL A 37 -18.89 -8.88 -4.03
C VAL A 37 -18.13 -10.09 -4.57
N CYS A 38 -17.06 -9.82 -5.31
CA CYS A 38 -16.04 -10.79 -5.71
C CYS A 38 -14.65 -10.28 -5.37
N ALA A 39 -13.71 -11.20 -5.15
CA ALA A 39 -12.32 -10.86 -4.86
C ALA A 39 -11.37 -11.67 -5.75
N VAL A 40 -10.24 -11.07 -6.09
CA VAL A 40 -9.18 -11.70 -6.85
C VAL A 40 -7.81 -11.34 -6.30
N ILE A 41 -6.91 -12.31 -6.25
CA ILE A 41 -5.50 -12.14 -5.96
C ILE A 41 -4.78 -12.34 -7.30
N PRO A 42 -4.31 -11.25 -7.96
CA PRO A 42 -3.72 -11.37 -9.29
C PRO A 42 -2.35 -12.05 -9.30
N GLY A 43 -1.73 -12.22 -8.13
CA GLY A 43 -0.36 -12.71 -8.01
C GLY A 43 0.67 -11.65 -8.41
N VAL A 44 1.93 -12.07 -8.48
CA VAL A 44 3.03 -11.20 -8.89
C VAL A 44 3.47 -11.55 -10.33
N MET A 45 3.96 -10.56 -11.05
CA MET A 45 4.40 -10.71 -12.45
C MET A 45 5.44 -11.82 -12.62
N SER A 46 6.32 -12.04 -11.65
CA SER A 46 7.31 -13.12 -11.67
C SER A 46 6.71 -14.53 -11.65
N GLN A 47 5.48 -14.67 -11.16
CA GLN A 47 4.76 -15.96 -11.11
C GLN A 47 3.82 -16.11 -12.31
N THR A 48 3.12 -15.04 -12.69
CA THR A 48 2.07 -15.08 -13.70
C THR A 48 2.57 -14.73 -15.11
N GLY A 49 3.67 -13.99 -15.22
CA GLY A 49 4.14 -13.41 -16.48
C GLY A 49 3.29 -12.24 -17.00
N MET A 50 2.28 -11.81 -16.24
CA MET A 50 1.34 -10.76 -16.61
C MET A 50 1.38 -9.59 -15.63
N GLU A 51 1.16 -8.38 -16.13
CA GLU A 51 0.94 -7.21 -15.28
C GLU A 51 -0.44 -7.29 -14.61
N THR A 52 -0.51 -6.85 -13.36
CA THR A 52 -1.79 -6.79 -12.61
C THR A 52 -2.88 -6.04 -13.38
N ALA A 53 -2.52 -4.95 -14.06
CA ALA A 53 -3.46 -4.17 -14.85
C ALA A 53 -4.03 -4.96 -16.04
N GLU A 54 -3.25 -5.81 -16.71
CA GLU A 54 -3.72 -6.66 -17.81
C GLU A 54 -4.76 -7.67 -17.33
N ILE A 55 -4.48 -8.32 -16.20
CA ILE A 55 -5.41 -9.27 -15.56
C ILE A 55 -6.72 -8.56 -15.22
N LEU A 56 -6.63 -7.36 -14.63
CA LEU A 56 -7.79 -6.58 -14.22
C LEU A 56 -8.60 -6.04 -15.40
N HIS A 57 -7.97 -5.66 -16.50
CA HIS A 57 -8.69 -5.30 -17.73
C HIS A 57 -9.56 -6.47 -18.24
N GLY A 58 -9.02 -7.68 -18.22
CA GLY A 58 -9.78 -8.88 -18.57
C GLY A 58 -10.95 -9.11 -17.61
N LEU A 59 -10.71 -8.99 -16.31
CA LEU A 59 -11.71 -9.20 -15.28
C LEU A 59 -12.83 -8.15 -15.34
N VAL A 60 -12.50 -6.87 -15.50
CA VAL A 60 -13.48 -5.78 -15.61
C VAL A 60 -14.40 -6.00 -16.81
N ARG A 61 -13.85 -6.43 -17.96
CA ARG A 61 -14.63 -6.72 -19.16
C ARG A 61 -15.59 -7.88 -19.00
N GLU A 62 -15.27 -8.88 -18.18
CA GLU A 62 -16.10 -10.08 -17.98
C GLU A 62 -17.11 -9.90 -16.85
N VAL A 63 -16.67 -9.28 -15.75
CA VAL A 63 -17.46 -9.18 -14.50
C VAL A 63 -18.33 -7.94 -14.48
N HIS A 64 -17.96 -6.89 -15.21
CA HIS A 64 -18.62 -5.57 -15.22
C HIS A 64 -18.89 -5.01 -13.81
N PRO A 65 -17.87 -4.86 -12.95
CA PRO A 65 -18.06 -4.34 -11.61
C PRO A 65 -18.36 -2.83 -11.64
N ASP A 66 -19.22 -2.35 -10.73
CA ASP A 66 -19.53 -0.93 -10.56
C ASP A 66 -18.39 -0.17 -9.86
N LEU A 67 -17.60 -0.88 -9.05
CA LEU A 67 -16.49 -0.33 -8.27
C LEU A 67 -15.40 -1.39 -8.12
N LEU A 68 -14.15 -0.96 -8.22
CA LEU A 68 -12.98 -1.75 -7.91
C LEU A 68 -12.28 -1.18 -6.67
N ILE A 69 -12.04 -2.03 -5.67
CA ILE A 69 -11.22 -1.68 -4.51
C ILE A 69 -9.90 -2.43 -4.64
N ALA A 70 -8.80 -1.70 -4.76
CA ALA A 70 -7.44 -2.23 -4.86
C ALA A 70 -6.73 -2.12 -3.51
N VAL A 71 -6.30 -3.23 -2.94
CA VAL A 71 -5.56 -3.27 -1.66
C VAL A 71 -4.12 -3.67 -1.93
N ASP A 72 -3.14 -2.84 -1.54
CA ASP A 72 -1.73 -3.12 -1.78
C ASP A 72 -0.83 -2.67 -0.62
N ALA A 73 0.35 -3.30 -0.56
CA ALA A 73 1.40 -2.92 0.37
C ALA A 73 2.22 -1.76 -0.23
N LEU A 74 2.49 -0.75 0.58
CA LEU A 74 3.21 0.46 0.17
C LEU A 74 4.58 0.55 0.85
N ALA A 75 5.47 1.36 0.28
CA ALA A 75 6.65 1.85 0.97
C ALA A 75 6.30 3.07 1.84
N ALA A 76 6.70 3.03 3.10
CA ALA A 76 6.52 4.14 4.03
C ALA A 76 7.44 5.31 3.66
N ARG A 77 6.91 6.52 3.70
CA ARG A 77 7.68 7.77 3.56
C ARG A 77 8.14 8.36 4.90
N SER A 78 7.91 7.64 5.99
CA SER A 78 8.38 7.98 7.33
C SER A 78 8.25 6.75 8.23
N ILE A 79 9.18 6.58 9.18
CA ILE A 79 9.15 5.51 10.19
C ILE A 79 7.82 5.51 10.95
N ARG A 80 7.27 6.69 11.23
CA ARG A 80 6.01 6.84 12.00
C ARG A 80 4.79 6.25 11.29
N ARG A 81 4.85 6.10 9.97
CA ARG A 81 3.75 5.55 9.16
C ARG A 81 3.87 4.05 8.93
N LEU A 82 5.06 3.47 9.18
CA LEU A 82 5.32 2.07 8.95
C LEU A 82 4.39 1.22 9.82
N VAL A 83 3.52 0.43 9.17
CA VAL A 83 2.54 -0.49 9.81
C VAL A 83 1.55 0.19 10.78
N THR A 84 1.43 1.51 10.74
CA THR A 84 0.57 2.28 11.65
C THR A 84 -0.54 3.06 10.96
N THR A 85 -0.51 3.14 9.62
CA THR A 85 -1.45 3.94 8.85
C THR A 85 -2.06 3.14 7.70
N ILE A 86 -3.32 3.42 7.38
CA ILE A 86 -3.99 2.97 6.16
C ILE A 86 -4.24 4.22 5.32
N GLN A 87 -3.87 4.16 4.04
CA GLN A 87 -4.04 5.25 3.08
C GLN A 87 -5.16 4.88 2.12
N LEU A 88 -6.10 5.81 1.93
CA LEU A 88 -7.21 5.67 1.00
C LEU A 88 -7.09 6.75 -0.07
N THR A 89 -7.27 6.38 -1.34
CA THR A 89 -7.30 7.34 -2.46
C THR A 89 -8.19 6.83 -3.58
N ASP A 90 -8.80 7.77 -4.29
CA ASP A 90 -9.56 7.57 -5.54
C ASP A 90 -8.74 7.96 -6.79
N THR A 91 -7.53 8.48 -6.61
CA THR A 91 -6.66 8.92 -7.72
C THR A 91 -5.94 7.78 -8.42
N GLY A 92 -6.00 6.56 -7.89
CA GLY A 92 -5.33 5.39 -8.43
C GLY A 92 -4.10 4.96 -7.63
N ILE A 93 -3.56 3.80 -7.98
CA ILE A 93 -2.40 3.18 -7.36
C ILE A 93 -1.54 2.47 -8.41
N HIS A 94 -0.22 2.42 -8.17
CA HIS A 94 0.73 1.67 -8.97
C HIS A 94 1.18 0.44 -8.17
N PRO A 95 0.56 -0.73 -8.33
CA PRO A 95 0.89 -1.92 -7.54
C PRO A 95 2.35 -2.33 -7.72
N GLY A 96 3.07 -2.52 -6.61
CA GLY A 96 4.48 -2.89 -6.61
C GLY A 96 5.46 -1.79 -7.05
N ALA A 97 5.03 -0.54 -7.22
CA ALA A 97 5.91 0.59 -7.54
C ALA A 97 6.78 1.04 -6.35
N GLY A 98 6.44 0.65 -5.13
CA GLY A 98 7.16 1.04 -3.91
C GLY A 98 8.63 0.62 -3.88
N ILE A 99 9.05 -0.32 -4.73
CA ILE A 99 10.43 -0.80 -4.88
C ILE A 99 11.08 -0.40 -6.22
N GLY A 100 10.62 0.73 -6.82
CA GLY A 100 11.27 1.33 -8.00
C GLY A 100 10.86 0.78 -9.36
N ASN A 101 9.88 -0.11 -9.43
CA ASN A 101 9.37 -0.63 -10.69
C ASN A 101 8.33 0.32 -11.31
N LYS A 102 8.48 0.62 -12.60
CA LYS A 102 7.41 1.28 -13.36
C LYS A 102 6.31 0.26 -13.63
N ARG A 103 5.16 0.44 -13.03
CA ARG A 103 3.98 -0.41 -13.18
C ARG A 103 2.83 0.38 -13.78
N TYR A 104 1.92 -0.31 -14.45
CA TYR A 104 0.68 0.30 -14.92
C TYR A 104 -0.18 0.75 -13.73
N GLU A 105 -0.69 1.96 -13.84
CA GLU A 105 -1.58 2.55 -12.85
C GLU A 105 -2.96 1.87 -12.87
N LEU A 106 -3.46 1.51 -11.70
CA LEU A 106 -4.84 1.13 -11.48
C LEU A 106 -5.63 2.39 -11.11
N SER A 107 -6.29 2.97 -12.07
CA SER A 107 -7.11 4.18 -11.90
C SER A 107 -8.38 4.08 -12.74
N GLU A 108 -9.36 4.93 -12.41
CA GLU A 108 -10.59 5.05 -13.20
C GLU A 108 -10.30 5.35 -14.67
N ARG A 109 -9.29 6.18 -14.93
CA ARG A 109 -8.87 6.53 -16.30
C ARG A 109 -8.48 5.30 -17.12
N ASN A 110 -7.78 4.36 -16.51
CA ASN A 110 -7.23 3.18 -17.19
C ASN A 110 -8.26 2.04 -17.24
N LEU A 111 -9.00 1.80 -16.17
CA LEU A 111 -9.95 0.69 -16.05
C LEU A 111 -11.37 1.04 -16.49
N ARG A 112 -11.69 2.32 -16.68
CA ARG A 112 -13.02 2.82 -17.08
C ARG A 112 -14.13 2.50 -16.07
N ILE A 113 -13.78 2.26 -14.83
CA ILE A 113 -14.67 2.10 -13.68
C ILE A 113 -14.06 2.84 -12.49
N PRO A 114 -14.85 3.30 -11.52
CA PRO A 114 -14.34 3.88 -10.28
C PRO A 114 -13.36 2.94 -9.58
N VAL A 115 -12.23 3.47 -9.10
CA VAL A 115 -11.20 2.73 -8.38
C VAL A 115 -10.93 3.41 -7.05
N ILE A 116 -11.04 2.67 -5.96
CA ILE A 116 -10.56 3.08 -4.63
C ILE A 116 -9.35 2.25 -4.29
N ALA A 117 -8.22 2.90 -4.04
CA ALA A 117 -7.01 2.25 -3.58
C ALA A 117 -6.89 2.35 -2.06
N VAL A 118 -6.58 1.22 -1.44
CA VAL A 118 -6.31 1.06 -0.01
C VAL A 118 -4.86 0.60 0.13
N GLY A 119 -4.02 1.46 0.66
CA GLY A 119 -2.60 1.19 0.78
C GLY A 119 -2.15 1.12 2.24
N MET A 120 -1.26 0.17 2.53
CA MET A 120 -0.66 0.02 3.84
C MET A 120 0.86 0.00 3.74
N PRO A 121 1.57 0.93 4.41
CA PRO A 121 3.03 0.92 4.45
C PRO A 121 3.56 -0.25 5.27
N THR A 122 4.14 -1.25 4.59
CA THR A 122 4.71 -2.47 5.22
C THR A 122 6.23 -2.52 5.18
N VAL A 123 6.82 -1.72 4.31
CA VAL A 123 8.27 -1.63 4.12
C VAL A 123 8.70 -0.17 4.14
N ILE A 124 9.97 0.07 4.43
CA ILE A 124 10.57 1.41 4.38
C ILE A 124 11.99 1.27 3.79
N ASP A 125 12.39 2.20 2.96
CA ASP A 125 13.77 2.22 2.48
C ASP A 125 14.75 2.73 3.55
N ALA A 126 16.00 2.29 3.47
CA ALA A 126 17.01 2.63 4.47
C ALA A 126 17.34 4.13 4.49
N ALA A 127 17.30 4.81 3.35
CA ALA A 127 17.58 6.24 3.27
C ALA A 127 16.51 7.06 4.02
N THR A 128 15.24 6.66 3.94
CA THR A 128 14.16 7.26 4.73
C THR A 128 14.39 7.10 6.24
N ILE A 129 14.84 5.90 6.68
CA ILE A 129 15.14 5.68 8.10
C ILE A 129 16.26 6.61 8.58
N VAL A 130 17.31 6.74 7.79
CA VAL A 130 18.46 7.62 8.12
C VAL A 130 18.03 9.08 8.14
N ALA A 131 17.27 9.54 7.13
CA ALA A 131 16.75 10.90 7.06
C ALA A 131 15.87 11.25 8.26
N ASP A 132 14.86 10.42 8.60
CA ASP A 132 13.99 10.59 9.77
C ASP A 132 14.79 10.62 11.09
N THR A 133 15.83 9.78 11.19
CA THR A 133 16.69 9.73 12.37
C THR A 133 17.54 11.00 12.51
N MET A 134 18.08 11.50 11.40
CA MET A 134 18.82 12.76 11.36
C MET A 134 17.94 13.95 11.73
N GLU A 135 16.72 14.04 11.21
CA GLU A 135 15.77 15.09 11.58
C GLU A 135 15.43 15.04 13.08
N SER A 136 15.22 13.84 13.61
CA SER A 136 14.97 13.65 15.04
C SER A 136 16.18 14.08 15.89
N LEU A 137 17.40 13.75 15.47
CA LEU A 137 18.62 14.17 16.12
C LEU A 137 18.78 15.69 16.11
N ILE A 138 18.58 16.32 14.96
CA ILE A 138 18.61 17.78 14.80
C ILE A 138 17.59 18.43 15.75
N GLY A 139 16.38 17.90 15.84
CA GLY A 139 15.34 18.37 16.76
C GLY A 139 15.77 18.33 18.23
N VAL A 140 16.44 17.26 18.65
CA VAL A 140 16.99 17.15 20.02
C VAL A 140 18.14 18.13 20.27
N LEU A 141 19.04 18.30 19.27
CA LEU A 141 20.16 19.25 19.37
C LEU A 141 19.69 20.70 19.47
N HIS A 142 18.57 21.05 18.82
CA HIS A 142 17.96 22.37 18.94
C HIS A 142 17.47 22.73 20.33
N GLN A 143 17.11 21.74 21.14
CA GLN A 143 16.69 21.97 22.52
C GLN A 143 17.86 22.33 23.44
N ASN A 144 19.11 22.16 22.98
CA ASN A 144 20.31 22.47 23.73
C ASN A 144 20.96 23.75 23.23
N GLU A 145 20.96 24.81 24.05
CA GLU A 145 21.50 26.15 23.69
C GLU A 145 22.97 26.12 23.25
N MET A 146 23.78 25.22 23.80
CA MET A 146 25.20 25.11 23.42
C MET A 146 25.40 24.51 22.03
N LEU A 147 24.49 23.65 21.59
CA LEU A 147 24.57 22.90 20.32
C LEU A 147 23.83 23.59 19.17
N LYS A 148 22.95 24.54 19.43
CA LYS A 148 22.23 25.32 18.41
C LYS A 148 23.14 25.93 17.35
N LYS A 149 24.36 26.35 17.73
CA LYS A 149 25.32 26.94 16.78
C LYS A 149 25.87 25.94 15.77
N ALA A 150 25.98 24.65 16.15
CA ALA A 150 26.47 23.58 15.28
C ALA A 150 25.39 23.13 14.27
N VAL A 151 24.13 23.28 14.63
CA VAL A 151 22.99 22.81 13.84
C VAL A 151 22.58 23.77 12.71
N LYS A 152 22.98 25.06 12.78
CA LYS A 152 22.62 26.07 11.77
C LYS A 152 22.97 25.71 10.32
N VAL A 153 23.92 24.81 10.10
CA VAL A 153 24.34 24.38 8.76
C VAL A 153 23.38 23.29 8.21
N THR A 154 22.78 22.49 9.09
CA THR A 154 21.88 21.40 8.70
C THR A 154 20.43 21.84 8.54
N GLU A 155 20.05 23.04 9.02
CA GLU A 155 18.71 23.63 8.86
C GLU A 155 18.39 24.08 7.42
N GLN A 156 19.36 24.05 6.52
CA GLN A 156 19.21 24.54 5.15
C GLN A 156 18.51 23.53 4.23
N PHE A 157 18.35 22.28 4.66
CA PHE A 157 17.77 21.21 3.85
C PHE A 157 16.36 20.87 4.31
N ASN A 158 15.41 20.80 3.37
CA ASN A 158 14.08 20.26 3.64
C ASN A 158 14.11 18.72 3.71
N HIS A 159 12.98 18.09 4.08
CA HIS A 159 12.89 16.63 4.23
C HIS A 159 13.27 15.87 2.95
N GLU A 160 12.87 16.36 1.79
CA GLU A 160 13.15 15.71 0.50
C GLU A 160 14.63 15.85 0.11
N GLU A 161 15.23 16.99 0.38
CA GLU A 161 16.66 17.22 0.17
C GLU A 161 17.51 16.37 1.12
N ASN A 162 17.13 16.25 2.38
CA ASN A 162 17.78 15.35 3.33
C ASN A 162 17.69 13.89 2.87
N TYR A 163 16.53 13.45 2.40
CA TYR A 163 16.36 12.10 1.86
C TYR A 163 17.27 11.85 0.65
N LEU A 164 17.31 12.78 -0.32
CA LEU A 164 18.16 12.64 -1.51
C LEU A 164 19.63 12.59 -1.14
N LEU A 165 20.07 13.45 -0.21
CA LEU A 165 21.45 13.47 0.28
C LEU A 165 21.82 12.15 0.98
N MET A 166 20.94 11.63 1.87
CA MET A 166 21.18 10.35 2.54
C MET A 166 21.23 9.21 1.55
N ARG A 167 20.36 9.19 0.55
CA ARG A 167 20.37 8.21 -0.51
C ARG A 167 21.67 8.22 -1.29
N GLU A 168 22.17 9.39 -1.69
CA GLU A 168 23.45 9.55 -2.40
C GLU A 168 24.64 9.08 -1.55
N LEU A 169 24.67 9.43 -0.27
CA LEU A 169 25.70 8.98 0.66
C LEU A 169 25.71 7.47 0.90
N MET A 170 24.56 6.81 0.74
CA MET A 170 24.40 5.36 0.92
C MET A 170 24.65 4.57 -0.36
N GLU A 171 24.77 5.22 -1.52
CA GLU A 171 25.14 4.55 -2.77
C GLU A 171 26.64 4.17 -2.77
N PRO A 172 27.04 3.05 -3.42
CA PRO A 172 26.19 2.09 -4.14
C PRO A 172 25.69 0.92 -3.28
N GLN A 173 26.04 0.84 -1.99
CA GLN A 173 25.87 -0.38 -1.18
C GLN A 173 24.46 -0.58 -0.64
N MET A 174 23.71 0.50 -0.38
CA MET A 174 22.44 0.45 0.35
C MET A 174 21.27 1.17 -0.35
N SER A 175 21.45 1.64 -1.58
CA SER A 175 20.44 2.41 -2.32
C SER A 175 19.11 1.67 -2.57
N ASN A 176 19.13 0.32 -2.53
CA ASN A 176 17.96 -0.53 -2.74
C ASN A 176 17.63 -1.38 -1.52
N LEU A 177 18.10 -1.00 -0.33
CA LEU A 177 17.79 -1.71 0.90
C LEU A 177 16.43 -1.29 1.45
N PHE A 178 15.49 -2.24 1.46
CA PHE A 178 14.20 -2.09 2.12
C PHE A 178 14.17 -2.90 3.42
N VAL A 179 13.56 -2.31 4.44
CA VAL A 179 13.46 -2.89 5.78
C VAL A 179 11.99 -3.07 6.13
N THR A 180 11.69 -4.15 6.83
CA THR A 180 10.36 -4.43 7.38
C THR A 180 10.48 -4.77 8.87
N PRO A 181 9.47 -4.50 9.71
CA PRO A 181 9.45 -4.92 11.11
C PRO A 181 9.56 -6.44 11.26
N LYS A 182 10.15 -6.90 12.36
CA LYS A 182 10.30 -8.34 12.64
C LYS A 182 8.96 -9.07 12.79
N ASP A 183 7.94 -8.38 13.29
CA ASP A 183 6.59 -8.85 13.55
C ASP A 183 5.62 -8.53 12.39
N ILE A 184 6.15 -8.33 11.19
CA ILE A 184 5.36 -7.90 10.03
C ILE A 184 4.18 -8.84 9.74
N ASP A 185 4.37 -10.14 9.85
CA ASP A 185 3.31 -11.13 9.57
C ASP A 185 2.12 -10.98 10.52
N GLU A 186 2.40 -10.79 11.83
CA GLU A 186 1.36 -10.54 12.83
C GLU A 186 0.67 -9.19 12.61
N ALA A 187 1.45 -8.14 12.32
CA ALA A 187 0.93 -6.82 12.04
C ALA A 187 0.05 -6.80 10.79
N VAL A 188 0.47 -7.46 9.72
CA VAL A 188 -0.32 -7.62 8.48
C VAL A 188 -1.61 -8.38 8.76
N GLY A 189 -1.57 -9.47 9.55
CA GLY A 189 -2.77 -10.21 9.96
C GLY A 189 -3.79 -9.32 10.67
N ARG A 190 -3.35 -8.52 11.66
CA ARG A 190 -4.23 -7.57 12.37
C ARG A 190 -4.86 -6.53 11.44
N ILE A 191 -4.08 -5.97 10.52
CA ILE A 191 -4.56 -4.94 9.61
C ILE A 191 -5.47 -5.53 8.53
N SER A 192 -5.13 -6.70 8.00
CA SER A 192 -5.99 -7.41 7.05
C SER A 192 -7.36 -7.71 7.66
N TYR A 193 -7.39 -8.13 8.92
CA TYR A 193 -8.63 -8.30 9.67
C TYR A 193 -9.40 -6.98 9.79
N THR A 194 -8.74 -5.90 10.18
CA THR A 194 -9.37 -4.58 10.31
C THR A 194 -9.96 -4.08 8.98
N ILE A 195 -9.21 -4.25 7.87
CA ILE A 195 -9.69 -3.87 6.54
C ILE A 195 -10.90 -4.72 6.13
N SER A 196 -10.87 -6.03 6.36
CA SER A 196 -11.98 -6.90 6.01
C SER A 196 -13.25 -6.59 6.80
N GLU A 197 -13.13 -6.30 8.10
CA GLU A 197 -14.27 -5.88 8.93
C GLU A 197 -14.87 -4.53 8.49
N ALA A 198 -14.02 -3.64 7.97
CA ALA A 198 -14.49 -2.35 7.46
C ALA A 198 -15.24 -2.46 6.12
N PHE A 199 -15.04 -3.56 5.38
CA PHE A 199 -15.72 -3.82 4.11
C PHE A 199 -16.97 -4.71 4.25
N ASN A 200 -17.13 -5.42 5.35
CA ASN A 200 -18.30 -6.23 5.67
C ASN A 200 -19.41 -5.40 6.31
#